data_7f4a99749b15b852107d1f00c60e739b
#
_entry.id   7f4a99749b15b852107d1f00c60e739b
#
_cell.length_a   1.000
_cell.length_b   1.000
_cell.length_c   1.000
_cell.angle_alpha   90.00
_cell.angle_beta   90.00
_cell.angle_gamma   90.00
#
_symmetry.space_group_name_H-M   'P 1'
#
loop_
_entity.id
_entity.type
_entity.pdbx_description
1 polymer ?
#
loop_
_entity_poly.entity_id
_entity_poly.type
_entity_poly.pdbx_seq_one_letter_code
_entity_poly.pdbx_strand_id
1 'polypeptide(L)'
;MYNHLIRRGKAYNIFSNDIENRKKPMLEHNAPINGYCGYLEPGKDEKALERGDRFVDEIKENIIADFEKNEVYCMHLKGEHPDSMVHVSTFKIIDNIVYMTYYANTATAEEDPYHQEARLAFCPINKTEEMTIVTIQKVGDQLDGKTIDRVYDTILLYKGGDELFIMWTASADGLYYRLYCIYNIANKELSAIRPNRFRVGEVVNDYSATGITTAFAANQIPYKEMFSDIGIMQKITSREENGETYYYTGSYSGYLTFVIKSKDFVTWEYVSAPDFVNLSMWENATYVLGDKVFYFVRQYDCNQGFLTCYDLKLKKWEKPFLIRDAQSRSDFIYYQNQLYLIHAPLDRDGIGVVRVDMDDISRSETVLVARMHESMFYPFMDVYGDEVYLSYTVDRKHIRLTKFRMLNYVEK
;
A
#
# COMPACT_ATOMS: atom_id res chain seq x y z
N MET A 1 15.64 -3.81 2.02
CA MET A 1 14.72 -3.65 3.16
C MET A 1 15.12 -4.52 4.36
N TYR A 2 15.35 -5.81 4.19
CA TYR A 2 15.75 -6.75 5.24
C TYR A 2 17.03 -6.36 5.99
N ASN A 3 18.10 -6.13 5.26
CA ASN A 3 19.39 -5.76 5.86
C ASN A 3 19.35 -4.45 6.63
N HIS A 4 18.34 -3.64 6.38
CA HIS A 4 18.17 -2.35 6.98
C HIS A 4 17.46 -2.43 8.33
N LEU A 5 16.48 -3.31 8.44
CA LEU A 5 15.81 -3.63 9.69
C LEU A 5 16.76 -4.30 10.67
N ILE A 6 17.65 -5.18 10.19
CA ILE A 6 18.64 -5.91 10.99
C ILE A 6 19.63 -4.96 11.72
N ARG A 7 19.90 -3.80 11.16
CA ARG A 7 20.86 -2.84 11.75
C ARG A 7 20.34 -2.08 12.97
N ARG A 8 19.08 -2.21 13.34
CA ARG A 8 18.43 -1.25 14.24
C ARG A 8 18.04 -1.72 15.63
N GLY A 9 18.32 -2.90 16.02
CA GLY A 9 18.08 -3.34 17.39
C GLY A 9 17.70 -4.80 17.54
N LYS A 10 17.73 -5.25 18.78
CA LYS A 10 17.44 -6.65 19.14
C LYS A 10 16.07 -7.15 18.69
N ALA A 11 15.08 -6.27 18.59
CA ALA A 11 13.74 -6.63 18.14
C ALA A 11 13.73 -7.13 16.69
N TYR A 12 14.70 -6.70 15.88
CA TYR A 12 14.82 -7.13 14.49
C TYR A 12 15.70 -8.33 14.27
N ASN A 13 16.49 -8.72 15.24
CA ASN A 13 17.18 -10.01 15.19
C ASN A 13 16.19 -11.18 15.14
N ILE A 14 14.95 -10.95 15.53
CA ILE A 14 13.84 -11.91 15.33
C ILE A 14 13.61 -12.20 13.85
N PHE A 15 13.88 -11.21 13.01
CA PHE A 15 13.74 -11.33 11.56
C PHE A 15 15.03 -11.73 10.85
N SER A 16 16.13 -11.82 11.60
CA SER A 16 17.42 -12.14 11.03
C SER A 16 17.57 -13.63 10.81
N ASN A 17 17.88 -13.99 9.60
CA ASN A 17 18.61 -15.16 9.17
C ASN A 17 18.02 -16.55 9.38
N ASP A 18 17.01 -16.73 10.19
CA ASP A 18 16.46 -18.03 10.42
C ASP A 18 14.95 -18.03 10.22
N ILE A 19 14.55 -18.38 9.00
CA ILE A 19 13.15 -18.44 8.60
C ILE A 19 12.39 -19.48 9.45
N GLU A 20 13.03 -20.54 9.88
CA GLU A 20 12.40 -21.58 10.69
C GLU A 20 12.09 -21.12 12.10
N ASN A 21 12.93 -20.25 12.66
CA ASN A 21 12.73 -19.69 13.99
C ASN A 21 11.88 -18.41 14.02
N ARG A 22 11.55 -17.84 12.88
CA ARG A 22 10.73 -16.62 12.83
C ARG A 22 9.33 -16.81 13.35
N LYS A 23 8.69 -17.90 12.97
CA LYS A 23 7.30 -18.15 13.31
C LYS A 23 7.10 -18.24 14.82
N LYS A 24 8.02 -18.86 15.52
CA LYS A 24 7.91 -19.12 16.94
C LYS A 24 8.01 -17.86 17.81
N PRO A 25 9.05 -17.04 17.71
CA PRO A 25 9.10 -15.76 18.42
C PRO A 25 7.99 -14.79 18.01
N MET A 26 7.59 -14.80 16.76
CA MET A 26 6.50 -13.95 16.28
C MET A 26 5.15 -14.39 16.80
N LEU A 27 4.87 -15.66 16.82
CA LEU A 27 3.67 -16.21 17.45
C LEU A 27 3.61 -15.85 18.94
N GLU A 28 4.71 -15.91 19.65
CA GLU A 28 4.79 -15.51 21.05
C GLU A 28 4.58 -13.99 21.24
N HIS A 29 5.17 -13.17 20.41
CA HIS A 29 5.02 -11.72 20.45
C HIS A 29 3.68 -11.21 19.93
N ASN A 30 3.11 -11.94 19.03
CA ASN A 30 1.80 -11.68 18.43
C ASN A 30 0.71 -12.52 19.07
N ALA A 31 0.98 -13.14 20.22
CA ALA A 31 -0.08 -13.71 21.03
C ALA A 31 -1.23 -12.71 21.11
N PRO A 32 -2.46 -13.11 20.84
CA PRO A 32 -3.55 -12.21 20.55
C PRO A 32 -3.71 -11.21 21.68
N ILE A 33 -3.47 -9.97 21.36
CA ILE A 33 -3.90 -8.87 22.19
C ILE A 33 -5.42 -8.89 22.08
N ASN A 34 -6.11 -9.12 23.18
CA ASN A 34 -7.56 -9.16 23.26
C ASN A 34 -8.25 -10.34 22.56
N GLY A 35 -7.62 -11.50 22.45
CA GLY A 35 -8.27 -12.71 21.94
C GLY A 35 -8.55 -12.70 20.44
N TYR A 36 -7.84 -11.91 19.67
CA TYR A 36 -7.91 -11.95 18.21
C TYR A 36 -7.44 -13.29 17.69
N CYS A 37 -8.29 -13.92 16.91
CA CYS A 37 -7.98 -15.14 16.19
C CYS A 37 -7.02 -14.92 15.00
N GLY A 38 -6.39 -13.78 14.92
CA GLY A 38 -5.44 -13.43 13.88
C GLY A 38 -4.12 -14.15 13.96
N TYR A 39 -3.81 -14.71 15.12
CA TYR A 39 -2.62 -15.50 15.32
C TYR A 39 -3.01 -16.90 15.62
N LEU A 40 -2.49 -17.77 14.80
CA LEU A 40 -2.70 -19.19 14.92
C LEU A 40 -2.03 -19.65 16.19
N GLU A 41 -2.81 -20.17 17.13
CA GLU A 41 -2.25 -20.84 18.30
C GLU A 41 -1.59 -22.15 17.85
N PRO A 42 -0.29 -22.35 18.10
CA PRO A 42 0.35 -23.62 17.80
C PRO A 42 -0.43 -24.79 18.37
N GLY A 43 -0.75 -25.78 17.54
CA GLY A 43 -1.52 -26.95 17.89
C GLY A 43 -3.05 -26.83 17.85
N LYS A 44 -3.61 -25.60 17.83
CA LYS A 44 -5.06 -25.41 17.64
C LYS A 44 -5.42 -25.04 16.21
N ASP A 45 -4.53 -24.34 15.55
CA ASP A 45 -4.79 -23.72 14.26
C ASP A 45 -4.08 -24.39 13.09
N GLU A 46 -3.23 -25.40 13.34
CA GLU A 46 -2.61 -26.21 12.28
C GLU A 46 -3.65 -26.77 11.31
N LYS A 47 -4.78 -27.24 11.82
CA LYS A 47 -5.89 -27.70 10.97
C LYS A 47 -6.63 -26.57 10.23
N ALA A 48 -6.53 -25.35 10.72
CA ALA A 48 -7.08 -24.18 10.03
C ALA A 48 -6.14 -23.70 8.93
N LEU A 49 -4.82 -23.83 9.13
CA LEU A 49 -3.81 -23.62 8.09
C LEU A 49 -3.97 -24.67 6.97
N GLU A 50 -4.04 -25.96 7.32
CA GLU A 50 -4.26 -27.01 6.34
C GLU A 50 -5.56 -26.84 5.56
N ARG A 51 -6.64 -26.42 6.24
CA ARG A 51 -7.90 -26.06 5.56
C ARG A 51 -7.76 -24.80 4.73
N GLY A 52 -6.88 -23.89 5.14
CA GLY A 52 -6.55 -22.68 4.43
C GLY A 52 -5.90 -22.95 3.09
N ASP A 53 -4.89 -23.76 3.13
CA ASP A 53 -4.17 -24.14 1.93
C ASP A 53 -5.09 -24.91 0.97
N ARG A 54 -5.88 -25.84 1.48
CA ARG A 54 -6.90 -26.54 0.67
C ARG A 54 -7.97 -25.62 0.11
N PHE A 55 -8.44 -24.67 0.89
CA PHE A 55 -9.44 -23.70 0.41
C PHE A 55 -8.88 -22.83 -0.70
N VAL A 56 -7.63 -22.43 -0.61
CA VAL A 56 -6.94 -21.69 -1.68
C VAL A 56 -6.80 -22.55 -2.92
N ASP A 57 -6.41 -23.80 -2.78
CA ASP A 57 -6.29 -24.73 -3.91
C ASP A 57 -7.65 -25.03 -4.56
N GLU A 58 -8.69 -25.24 -3.79
CA GLU A 58 -10.06 -25.40 -4.29
C GLU A 58 -10.56 -24.16 -5.04
N ILE A 59 -10.28 -22.96 -4.53
CA ILE A 59 -10.60 -21.72 -5.21
C ILE A 59 -9.78 -21.59 -6.49
N LYS A 60 -8.49 -21.87 -6.45
CA LYS A 60 -7.61 -21.83 -7.62
C LYS A 60 -8.10 -22.75 -8.74
N GLU A 61 -8.61 -23.93 -8.40
CA GLU A 61 -9.14 -24.86 -9.39
C GLU A 61 -10.46 -24.41 -10.01
N ASN A 62 -11.33 -23.74 -9.24
CA ASN A 62 -12.70 -23.43 -9.66
C ASN A 62 -12.86 -22.01 -10.24
N ILE A 63 -11.97 -21.08 -9.93
CA ILE A 63 -12.11 -19.65 -10.27
C ILE A 63 -10.93 -19.14 -11.09
N ILE A 64 -10.10 -20.03 -11.62
CA ILE A 64 -8.96 -19.60 -12.46
C ILE A 64 -9.48 -18.97 -13.74
N ALA A 65 -9.13 -17.71 -13.91
CA ALA A 65 -9.36 -16.98 -15.14
C ALA A 65 -8.06 -16.82 -15.93
N ASP A 66 -8.17 -16.85 -17.22
CA ASP A 66 -7.05 -16.52 -18.10
C ASP A 66 -6.96 -15.00 -18.22
N PHE A 67 -6.06 -14.41 -17.45
CA PHE A 67 -5.87 -12.97 -17.43
C PHE A 67 -5.44 -12.43 -18.80
N GLU A 68 -4.60 -13.15 -19.52
CA GLU A 68 -4.08 -12.70 -20.82
C GLU A 68 -5.18 -12.58 -21.87
N LYS A 69 -6.13 -13.51 -21.90
CA LYS A 69 -7.27 -13.45 -22.85
C LYS A 69 -8.22 -12.30 -22.60
N ASN A 70 -8.16 -11.68 -21.43
CA ASN A 70 -9.04 -10.62 -20.99
C ASN A 70 -8.36 -9.27 -20.90
N GLU A 71 -7.08 -9.21 -21.14
CA GLU A 71 -6.31 -7.97 -21.19
C GLU A 71 -6.70 -7.18 -22.44
N VAL A 72 -7.20 -5.96 -22.23
CA VAL A 72 -7.66 -5.09 -23.31
C VAL A 72 -6.62 -4.04 -23.68
N TYR A 73 -5.79 -3.66 -22.71
CA TYR A 73 -4.79 -2.64 -22.86
C TYR A 73 -3.68 -2.84 -21.84
N CYS A 74 -2.44 -2.78 -22.30
CA CYS A 74 -1.29 -2.88 -21.44
C CYS A 74 -0.24 -1.83 -21.81
N MET A 75 0.18 -1.06 -20.81
CA MET A 75 1.27 -0.12 -20.93
C MET A 75 2.53 -0.67 -20.24
N HIS A 76 3.64 -0.66 -20.94
CA HIS A 76 4.92 -1.00 -20.37
C HIS A 76 5.70 0.29 -20.11
N LEU A 77 6.00 0.58 -18.85
CA LEU A 77 6.82 1.73 -18.49
C LEU A 77 8.31 1.50 -18.66
N LYS A 78 8.74 0.30 -18.97
CA LYS A 78 10.10 0.03 -19.36
C LYS A 78 10.24 0.18 -20.87
N GLY A 79 10.30 1.39 -21.34
CA GLY A 79 10.69 1.69 -22.72
C GLY A 79 12.21 1.72 -22.87
N GLU A 80 12.71 2.63 -23.66
CA GLU A 80 14.16 2.87 -23.88
C GLU A 80 14.86 3.51 -22.66
N HIS A 81 14.23 3.45 -21.46
CA HIS A 81 14.80 4.06 -20.26
C HIS A 81 15.87 3.19 -19.63
N PRO A 82 16.91 3.84 -19.09
CA PRO A 82 18.02 3.16 -18.43
C PRO A 82 17.67 2.54 -17.09
N ASP A 83 16.39 2.58 -16.69
CA ASP A 83 15.96 2.05 -15.40
C ASP A 83 16.14 0.53 -15.36
N SER A 84 16.99 0.09 -14.46
CA SER A 84 17.28 -1.34 -14.24
C SER A 84 16.22 -1.99 -13.35
N MET A 85 15.58 -1.22 -12.48
CA MET A 85 14.48 -1.62 -11.61
C MET A 85 13.42 -0.52 -11.54
N VAL A 86 12.15 -0.91 -11.53
CA VAL A 86 10.99 -0.04 -11.29
C VAL A 86 10.02 -0.71 -10.32
N HIS A 87 9.38 0.07 -9.44
CA HIS A 87 8.47 -0.52 -8.47
C HIS A 87 7.44 0.48 -7.92
N VAL A 88 6.34 -0.07 -7.36
CA VAL A 88 5.27 0.65 -6.66
C VAL A 88 4.64 1.75 -7.51
N SER A 89 3.82 1.35 -8.47
CA SER A 89 3.08 2.31 -9.28
C SER A 89 1.78 2.73 -8.63
N THR A 90 1.48 4.02 -8.71
CA THR A 90 0.16 4.59 -8.51
C THR A 90 -0.16 5.53 -9.67
N PHE A 91 -1.39 5.55 -10.11
CA PHE A 91 -1.75 6.33 -11.29
C PHE A 91 -3.09 7.07 -11.13
N LYS A 92 -3.29 8.05 -11.99
CA LYS A 92 -4.57 8.69 -12.26
C LYS A 92 -4.69 8.96 -13.75
N ILE A 93 -5.87 8.72 -14.30
CA ILE A 93 -6.19 9.08 -15.69
C ILE A 93 -7.02 10.34 -15.65
N ILE A 94 -6.55 11.37 -16.34
CA ILE A 94 -7.20 12.70 -16.43
C ILE A 94 -7.20 13.08 -17.91
N ASP A 95 -8.37 13.36 -18.46
CA ASP A 95 -8.53 13.79 -19.87
C ASP A 95 -7.76 12.91 -20.87
N ASN A 96 -7.87 11.59 -20.72
CA ASN A 96 -7.16 10.57 -21.50
C ASN A 96 -5.62 10.60 -21.39
N ILE A 97 -5.07 11.31 -20.41
CA ILE A 97 -3.65 11.23 -20.06
C ILE A 97 -3.50 10.38 -18.80
N VAL A 98 -2.63 9.40 -18.86
CA VAL A 98 -2.21 8.63 -17.68
C VAL A 98 -1.08 9.40 -17.00
N TYR A 99 -1.25 9.72 -15.74
CA TYR A 99 -0.19 10.19 -14.86
C TYR A 99 0.12 9.08 -13.88
N MET A 100 1.38 8.70 -13.76
CA MET A 100 1.79 7.58 -12.92
C MET A 100 3.06 7.92 -12.16
N THR A 101 3.08 7.63 -10.86
CA THR A 101 4.29 7.71 -10.04
C THR A 101 4.80 6.32 -9.73
N TYR A 102 6.12 6.19 -9.61
CA TYR A 102 6.83 4.99 -9.23
C TYR A 102 8.24 5.37 -8.75
N TYR A 103 8.96 4.46 -8.16
CA TYR A 103 10.38 4.65 -7.94
C TYR A 103 11.19 3.70 -8.82
N ALA A 104 12.37 4.15 -9.19
CA ALA A 104 13.25 3.46 -10.13
C ALA A 104 14.67 3.41 -9.60
N ASN A 105 15.43 2.43 -10.07
CA ASN A 105 16.86 2.31 -9.84
C ASN A 105 17.56 2.19 -11.19
N THR A 106 18.50 3.09 -11.46
CA THR A 106 19.27 3.12 -12.71
C THR A 106 20.57 2.34 -12.62
N ALA A 107 21.03 2.01 -11.42
CA ALA A 107 22.33 1.39 -11.18
C ALA A 107 22.27 -0.14 -11.12
N THR A 108 21.22 -0.69 -10.49
CA THR A 108 21.10 -2.14 -10.28
C THR A 108 19.69 -2.63 -10.59
N ALA A 109 19.54 -3.91 -10.93
CA ALA A 109 18.24 -4.55 -11.13
C ALA A 109 17.54 -4.94 -9.83
N GLU A 110 18.13 -4.63 -8.69
CA GLU A 110 17.59 -4.93 -7.36
C GLU A 110 16.91 -3.70 -6.74
N GLU A 111 16.02 -3.96 -5.81
CA GLU A 111 15.43 -2.92 -4.98
C GLU A 111 16.45 -2.45 -3.95
N ASP A 112 17.37 -1.59 -4.41
CA ASP A 112 18.40 -0.98 -3.58
C ASP A 112 18.05 0.49 -3.29
N PRO A 113 17.58 0.80 -2.08
CA PRO A 113 17.12 2.14 -1.74
C PRO A 113 18.20 3.22 -1.82
N TYR A 114 19.48 2.85 -1.87
CA TYR A 114 20.60 3.79 -1.99
C TYR A 114 20.84 4.32 -3.41
N HIS A 115 20.12 3.79 -4.40
CA HIS A 115 20.23 4.18 -5.81
C HIS A 115 18.87 4.53 -6.42
N GLN A 116 17.85 4.71 -5.60
CA GLN A 116 16.49 4.93 -6.07
C GLN A 116 16.17 6.39 -6.32
N GLU A 117 15.23 6.59 -7.24
CA GLU A 117 14.69 7.87 -7.64
C GLU A 117 13.16 7.82 -7.64
N ALA A 118 12.52 8.89 -7.18
CA ALA A 118 11.08 9.10 -7.33
C ALA A 118 10.79 9.66 -8.72
N ARG A 119 9.84 9.07 -9.43
CA ARG A 119 9.48 9.39 -10.81
C ARG A 119 8.01 9.77 -10.96
N LEU A 120 7.76 10.65 -11.92
CA LEU A 120 6.45 10.88 -12.53
C LEU A 120 6.56 10.55 -14.01
N ALA A 121 5.69 9.67 -14.52
CA ALA A 121 5.55 9.42 -15.94
C ALA A 121 4.15 9.82 -16.40
N PHE A 122 4.03 10.34 -17.63
CA PHE A 122 2.73 10.60 -18.22
C PHE A 122 2.75 10.45 -19.74
N CYS A 123 1.63 9.98 -20.29
CA CYS A 123 1.41 9.83 -21.73
C CYS A 123 -0.09 9.77 -22.03
N PRO A 124 -0.50 10.01 -23.28
CA PRO A 124 -1.86 9.65 -23.70
C PRO A 124 -2.10 8.15 -23.48
N ILE A 125 -3.30 7.80 -22.99
CA ILE A 125 -3.62 6.41 -22.59
C ILE A 125 -3.47 5.39 -23.73
N ASN A 126 -3.55 5.83 -24.97
CA ASN A 126 -3.45 4.99 -26.16
C ASN A 126 -2.13 5.19 -26.95
N LYS A 127 -1.17 5.94 -26.39
CA LYS A 127 0.11 6.26 -27.04
C LYS A 127 1.26 6.21 -26.03
N THR A 128 1.60 5.03 -25.62
CA THR A 128 2.65 4.81 -24.62
C THR A 128 4.05 5.17 -25.12
N GLU A 129 4.24 5.19 -26.42
CA GLU A 129 5.47 5.65 -27.08
C GLU A 129 5.74 7.16 -26.92
N GLU A 130 4.71 7.93 -26.60
CA GLU A 130 4.83 9.37 -26.33
C GLU A 130 5.09 9.68 -24.85
N MET A 131 5.57 8.69 -24.07
CA MET A 131 5.76 8.82 -22.63
C MET A 131 6.84 9.85 -22.28
N THR A 132 6.47 10.76 -21.38
CA THR A 132 7.40 11.70 -20.73
C THR A 132 7.65 11.21 -19.31
N ILE A 133 8.93 11.21 -18.89
CA ILE A 133 9.34 10.84 -17.53
C ILE A 133 10.05 12.03 -16.89
N VAL A 134 9.67 12.33 -15.65
CA VAL A 134 10.25 13.40 -14.83
C VAL A 134 10.81 12.79 -13.56
N THR A 135 12.09 13.02 -13.27
CA THR A 135 12.67 12.71 -11.96
C THR A 135 12.25 13.77 -10.96
N ILE A 136 11.65 13.34 -9.87
CA ILE A 136 11.16 14.23 -8.80
C ILE A 136 12.27 14.45 -7.77
N GLN A 137 12.86 13.37 -7.28
CA GLN A 137 13.96 13.36 -6.32
C GLN A 137 14.80 12.10 -6.49
N LYS A 138 16.08 12.20 -6.25
CA LYS A 138 17.01 11.06 -6.27
C LYS A 138 17.93 11.07 -5.07
N VAL A 139 18.52 9.94 -4.79
CA VAL A 139 19.62 9.83 -3.83
C VAL A 139 20.76 10.77 -4.25
N GLY A 140 21.31 11.48 -3.27
CA GLY A 140 22.34 12.50 -3.46
C GLY A 140 21.80 13.94 -3.56
N ASP A 141 20.50 14.12 -3.80
CA ASP A 141 19.89 15.46 -3.79
C ASP A 141 19.96 16.08 -2.38
N GLN A 142 19.91 17.41 -2.36
CA GLN A 142 19.91 18.18 -1.11
C GLN A 142 18.50 18.62 -0.74
N LEU A 143 18.13 18.46 0.54
CA LEU A 143 16.91 18.98 1.11
C LEU A 143 17.23 19.66 2.45
N ASP A 144 17.05 20.97 2.54
CA ASP A 144 17.32 21.76 3.74
C ASP A 144 18.73 21.51 4.33
N GLY A 145 19.73 21.41 3.43
CA GLY A 145 21.13 21.19 3.81
C GLY A 145 21.50 19.76 4.20
N LYS A 146 20.56 18.82 4.06
CA LYS A 146 20.79 17.38 4.28
C LYS A 146 20.84 16.64 2.96
N THR A 147 21.72 15.66 2.87
CA THR A 147 21.80 14.79 1.69
C THR A 147 20.78 13.66 1.79
N ILE A 148 19.97 13.50 0.77
CA ILE A 148 19.04 12.38 0.64
C ILE A 148 19.83 11.10 0.42
N ASP A 149 19.63 10.11 1.28
CA ASP A 149 20.32 8.82 1.23
C ASP A 149 19.42 7.65 0.80
N ARG A 150 18.09 7.85 0.74
CA ARG A 150 17.10 6.87 0.25
C ARG A 150 15.87 7.55 -0.29
N VAL A 151 15.26 6.91 -1.30
CA VAL A 151 13.99 7.33 -1.93
C VAL A 151 13.18 6.10 -2.27
N TYR A 152 11.88 6.05 -1.88
CA TYR A 152 10.97 4.98 -2.23
C TYR A 152 9.49 5.34 -1.92
N ASP A 153 8.55 4.43 -2.18
CA ASP A 153 7.13 4.54 -1.85
C ASP A 153 6.45 5.80 -2.38
N THR A 154 6.59 6.03 -3.69
CA THR A 154 5.89 7.13 -4.37
C THR A 154 4.39 6.86 -4.48
N ILE A 155 3.58 7.87 -4.23
CA ILE A 155 2.14 7.84 -4.43
C ILE A 155 1.65 9.11 -5.11
N LEU A 156 0.60 8.97 -5.92
CA LEU A 156 -0.03 10.04 -6.68
C LEU A 156 -1.42 10.32 -6.15
N LEU A 157 -1.73 11.59 -5.90
CA LEU A 157 -3.02 12.04 -5.42
C LEU A 157 -3.58 13.12 -6.32
N TYR A 158 -4.90 13.08 -6.49
CA TYR A 158 -5.62 14.05 -7.30
C TYR A 158 -6.98 14.38 -6.67
N LYS A 159 -7.26 15.64 -6.49
CA LYS A 159 -8.55 16.12 -5.95
C LYS A 159 -9.34 16.98 -6.93
N GLY A 160 -8.87 17.06 -8.17
CA GLY A 160 -9.43 17.92 -9.21
C GLY A 160 -8.55 19.14 -9.52
N GLY A 161 -8.84 19.83 -10.64
CA GLY A 161 -8.08 20.97 -11.12
C GLY A 161 -6.77 20.59 -11.82
N ASP A 162 -5.79 21.47 -11.78
CA ASP A 162 -4.52 21.30 -12.49
C ASP A 162 -3.37 20.80 -11.61
N GLU A 163 -3.66 20.33 -10.39
CA GLU A 163 -2.64 19.96 -9.41
C GLU A 163 -2.63 18.46 -9.10
N LEU A 164 -1.50 17.81 -9.34
CA LEU A 164 -1.19 16.49 -8.87
C LEU A 164 -0.29 16.59 -7.63
N PHE A 165 -0.74 16.06 -6.52
CA PHE A 165 0.10 15.88 -5.34
C PHE A 165 0.88 14.59 -5.45
N ILE A 166 2.18 14.65 -5.31
CA ILE A 166 3.07 13.52 -5.36
C ILE A 166 3.75 13.42 -4.00
N MET A 167 3.65 12.28 -3.36
CA MET A 167 4.29 12.02 -2.08
C MET A 167 5.20 10.79 -2.18
N TRP A 168 6.27 10.79 -1.41
CA TRP A 168 7.19 9.66 -1.32
C TRP A 168 7.88 9.62 0.05
N THR A 169 8.50 8.50 0.38
CA THR A 169 9.39 8.41 1.53
C THR A 169 10.81 8.68 1.09
N ALA A 170 11.50 9.54 1.80
CA ALA A 170 12.93 9.75 1.68
C ALA A 170 13.60 9.68 3.04
N SER A 171 14.89 9.37 3.08
CA SER A 171 15.66 9.52 4.30
C SER A 171 16.87 10.41 4.08
N ALA A 172 17.25 11.11 5.16
CA ALA A 172 18.47 11.87 5.26
C ALA A 172 19.07 11.63 6.65
N ASP A 173 20.36 11.34 6.72
CA ASP A 173 21.05 10.99 7.96
C ASP A 173 20.37 9.82 8.73
N GLY A 174 19.76 8.89 7.99
CA GLY A 174 19.04 7.74 8.55
C GLY A 174 17.67 8.05 9.17
N LEU A 175 17.21 9.29 9.12
CA LEU A 175 15.86 9.69 9.53
C LEU A 175 14.93 9.76 8.34
N TYR A 176 13.78 9.09 8.43
CA TYR A 176 12.79 9.03 7.36
C TYR A 176 11.76 10.13 7.47
N TYR A 177 11.39 10.67 6.31
CA TYR A 177 10.39 11.71 6.12
C TYR A 177 9.40 11.30 5.04
N ARG A 178 8.14 11.69 5.18
CA ARG A 178 7.23 11.79 4.05
C ARG A 178 7.39 13.17 3.46
N LEU A 179 7.73 13.18 2.18
CA LEU A 179 7.90 14.39 1.39
C LEU A 179 6.79 14.49 0.35
N TYR A 180 6.53 15.70 -0.10
CA TYR A 180 5.62 15.95 -1.21
C TYR A 180 6.12 17.07 -2.11
N CYS A 181 5.66 17.05 -3.34
CA CYS A 181 5.62 18.19 -4.24
C CYS A 181 4.30 18.21 -4.99
N ILE A 182 4.04 19.29 -5.69
CA ILE A 182 2.88 19.45 -6.56
C ILE A 182 3.39 19.57 -7.99
N TYR A 183 2.84 18.74 -8.89
CA TYR A 183 3.03 18.90 -10.32
C TYR A 183 1.81 19.62 -10.88
N ASN A 184 2.05 20.78 -11.50
CA ASN A 184 1.01 21.52 -12.19
C ASN A 184 0.87 21.01 -13.62
N ILE A 185 -0.30 20.48 -13.96
CA ILE A 185 -0.60 19.85 -15.26
C ILE A 185 -0.53 20.88 -16.39
N ALA A 186 -1.01 22.10 -16.15
CA ALA A 186 -1.15 23.13 -17.19
C ALA A 186 0.21 23.70 -17.63
N ASN A 187 1.09 24.01 -16.68
CA ASN A 187 2.42 24.57 -16.98
C ASN A 187 3.55 23.53 -16.98
N LYS A 188 3.25 22.28 -16.57
CA LYS A 188 4.20 21.15 -16.50
C LYS A 188 5.38 21.39 -15.56
N GLU A 189 5.15 22.05 -14.44
CA GLU A 189 6.17 22.40 -13.46
C GLU A 189 5.97 21.65 -12.13
N LEU A 190 7.08 21.33 -11.49
CA LEU A 190 7.10 20.81 -10.12
C LEU A 190 7.30 21.97 -9.13
N SER A 191 6.52 21.97 -8.06
CA SER A 191 6.77 22.86 -6.93
C SER A 191 8.03 22.47 -6.16
N ALA A 192 8.45 23.31 -5.23
CA ALA A 192 9.48 22.95 -4.26
C ALA A 192 9.04 21.73 -3.42
N ILE A 193 10.00 20.85 -3.12
CA ILE A 193 9.83 19.68 -2.25
C ILE A 193 9.70 20.16 -0.81
N ARG A 194 8.73 19.62 -0.08
CA ARG A 194 8.47 19.94 1.33
C ARG A 194 8.11 18.68 2.13
N PRO A 195 8.36 18.67 3.46
CA PRO A 195 7.86 17.59 4.31
C PRO A 195 6.35 17.69 4.50
N ASN A 196 5.68 16.55 4.51
CA ASN A 196 4.32 16.43 5.04
C ASN A 196 4.34 16.69 6.56
N ARG A 197 3.18 17.01 7.11
CA ARG A 197 2.97 17.22 8.55
C ARG A 197 2.15 16.09 9.13
N PHE A 198 2.43 15.72 10.36
CA PHE A 198 1.67 14.73 11.12
C PHE A 198 1.06 15.35 12.36
N ARG A 199 -0.24 15.14 12.55
CA ARG A 199 -1.01 15.70 13.65
C ARG A 199 -1.63 14.62 14.52
N VAL A 200 -1.52 14.79 15.83
CA VAL A 200 -2.30 14.04 16.83
C VAL A 200 -2.82 15.05 17.87
N GLY A 201 -4.12 15.26 17.92
CA GLY A 201 -4.71 16.31 18.73
C GLY A 201 -4.14 17.69 18.35
N GLU A 202 -3.60 18.41 19.33
CA GLU A 202 -2.98 19.72 19.12
C GLU A 202 -1.50 19.65 18.71
N VAL A 203 -0.90 18.47 18.74
CA VAL A 203 0.52 18.29 18.41
C VAL A 203 0.70 18.13 16.91
N VAL A 204 1.48 18.99 16.30
CA VAL A 204 1.79 18.95 14.87
C VAL A 204 3.30 18.96 14.68
N ASN A 205 3.81 17.90 14.04
CA ASN A 205 5.24 17.72 13.72
C ASN A 205 5.44 17.50 12.22
N ASP A 206 6.68 17.41 11.79
CA ASP A 206 6.98 16.86 10.47
C ASP A 206 6.55 15.39 10.43
N TYR A 207 6.08 14.95 9.28
CA TYR A 207 5.76 13.55 9.05
C TYR A 207 7.07 12.75 8.93
N SER A 208 7.65 12.47 10.07
CA SER A 208 8.90 11.73 10.21
C SER A 208 8.75 10.68 11.32
N ALA A 209 9.66 9.72 11.37
CA ALA A 209 9.65 8.72 12.45
C ALA A 209 9.71 9.38 13.84
N THR A 210 10.56 10.36 14.01
CA THR A 210 10.66 11.14 15.26
C THR A 210 9.41 11.96 15.53
N GLY A 211 8.87 12.62 14.50
CA GLY A 211 7.65 13.43 14.62
C GLY A 211 6.43 12.62 15.03
N ILE A 212 6.25 11.42 14.44
CA ILE A 212 5.19 10.48 14.81
C ILE A 212 5.36 10.02 16.26
N THR A 213 6.55 9.56 16.61
CA THR A 213 6.87 9.09 17.98
C THR A 213 6.58 10.16 19.02
N THR A 214 7.02 11.38 18.78
CA THR A 214 6.78 12.52 19.66
C THR A 214 5.29 12.83 19.82
N ALA A 215 4.55 12.83 18.72
CA ALA A 215 3.12 13.10 18.73
C ALA A 215 2.33 12.01 19.49
N PHE A 216 2.68 10.73 19.31
CA PHE A 216 2.06 9.63 20.04
C PHE A 216 2.36 9.68 21.53
N ALA A 217 3.63 9.92 21.91
CA ALA A 217 4.02 10.07 23.31
C ALA A 217 3.27 11.20 24.01
N ALA A 218 3.18 12.37 23.38
CA ALA A 218 2.48 13.53 23.91
C ALA A 218 0.97 13.30 24.12
N ASN A 219 0.36 12.42 23.32
CA ASN A 219 -1.06 12.08 23.40
C ASN A 219 -1.32 10.73 24.09
N GLN A 220 -0.32 10.12 24.72
CA GLN A 220 -0.40 8.84 25.43
C GLN A 220 -0.97 7.71 24.57
N ILE A 221 -0.72 7.76 23.25
CA ILE A 221 -1.09 6.69 22.33
C ILE A 221 -0.07 5.57 22.49
N PRO A 222 -0.50 4.34 22.83
CA PRO A 222 0.41 3.22 22.96
C PRO A 222 1.11 2.92 21.64
N TYR A 223 2.41 2.80 21.67
CA TYR A 223 3.21 2.36 20.54
C TYR A 223 4.41 1.56 21.04
N LYS A 224 4.85 0.61 20.23
CA LYS A 224 6.17 0.01 20.45
C LYS A 224 7.23 0.94 19.89
N GLU A 225 8.46 0.77 20.34
CA GLU A 225 9.59 1.53 19.85
C GLU A 225 9.56 1.58 18.31
N MET A 226 9.54 2.80 17.80
CA MET A 226 9.36 3.06 16.39
C MET A 226 10.68 3.03 15.69
N PHE A 227 10.66 2.43 14.55
CA PHE A 227 11.79 2.46 13.66
C PHE A 227 11.66 3.64 12.72
N SER A 228 12.72 3.95 12.04
CA SER A 228 12.76 5.06 11.13
C SER A 228 11.94 4.85 9.87
N ASP A 229 11.55 3.61 9.53
CA ASP A 229 10.76 3.34 8.34
C ASP A 229 9.31 3.76 8.53
N ILE A 230 8.82 4.60 7.63
CA ILE A 230 7.47 5.16 7.65
C ILE A 230 6.88 5.18 6.24
N GLY A 231 5.56 5.14 6.14
CA GLY A 231 4.88 5.25 4.85
C GLY A 231 3.44 5.70 4.97
N ILE A 232 2.95 6.26 3.88
CA ILE A 232 1.52 6.51 3.63
C ILE A 232 1.11 5.60 2.48
N MET A 233 -0.02 4.93 2.61
CA MET A 233 -0.47 3.94 1.63
C MET A 233 -1.09 4.59 0.40
N GLN A 234 -1.07 3.83 -0.67
CA GLN A 234 -1.38 4.30 -2.02
C GLN A 234 -2.85 4.65 -2.27
N LYS A 235 -3.79 3.94 -1.63
CA LYS A 235 -5.21 4.23 -1.80
C LYS A 235 -5.66 5.33 -0.85
N ILE A 236 -6.18 6.39 -1.44
CA ILE A 236 -6.77 7.50 -0.69
C ILE A 236 -8.20 7.70 -1.17
N THR A 237 -9.13 7.67 -0.24
CA THR A 237 -10.55 7.83 -0.49
C THR A 237 -11.12 8.94 0.38
N SER A 238 -12.21 9.56 -0.04
CA SER A 238 -12.75 10.73 0.64
C SER A 238 -14.14 10.51 1.21
N ARG A 239 -14.47 11.30 2.23
CA ARG A 239 -15.82 11.46 2.74
C ARG A 239 -16.06 12.90 3.19
N GLU A 240 -17.33 13.27 3.21
CA GLU A 240 -17.75 14.55 3.77
C GLU A 240 -17.95 14.45 5.30
N GLU A 241 -17.35 15.39 6.04
CA GLU A 241 -17.51 15.54 7.48
C GLU A 241 -17.82 17.00 7.81
N ASN A 242 -19.02 17.27 8.32
CA ASN A 242 -19.46 18.62 8.69
C ASN A 242 -19.31 19.67 7.56
N GLY A 243 -19.55 19.26 6.32
CA GLY A 243 -19.44 20.13 5.13
C GLY A 243 -18.01 20.33 4.61
N GLU A 244 -17.05 19.56 5.09
CA GLU A 244 -15.68 19.56 4.62
C GLU A 244 -15.27 18.18 4.11
N THR A 245 -14.54 18.13 3.01
CA THR A 245 -14.00 16.88 2.46
C THR A 245 -12.74 16.47 3.19
N TYR A 246 -12.77 15.26 3.78
CA TYR A 246 -11.59 14.61 4.33
C TYR A 246 -11.17 13.41 3.47
N TYR A 247 -9.89 13.27 3.29
CA TYR A 247 -9.24 12.19 2.57
C TYR A 247 -8.62 11.21 3.56
N TYR A 248 -8.97 9.94 3.46
CA TYR A 248 -8.54 8.87 4.35
C TYR A 248 -7.59 7.92 3.67
N THR A 249 -6.59 7.47 4.40
CA THR A 249 -5.68 6.40 3.98
C THR A 249 -5.07 5.69 5.18
N GLY A 250 -4.36 4.61 4.89
CA GLY A 250 -3.53 3.94 5.87
C GLY A 250 -2.12 4.51 5.92
N SER A 251 -1.48 4.27 7.02
CA SER A 251 -0.09 4.63 7.27
C SER A 251 0.59 3.60 8.15
N TYR A 252 1.90 3.68 8.23
CA TYR A 252 2.70 2.91 9.17
C TYR A 252 3.89 3.70 9.69
N SER A 253 4.36 3.30 10.86
CA SER A 253 5.65 3.71 11.40
C SER A 253 6.24 2.51 12.14
N GLY A 254 7.31 1.96 11.61
CA GLY A 254 7.85 0.69 12.07
C GLY A 254 6.80 -0.41 12.04
N TYR A 255 6.43 -0.95 13.20
CA TYR A 255 5.44 -2.02 13.32
C TYR A 255 4.01 -1.57 13.58
N LEU A 256 3.80 -0.29 13.77
CA LEU A 256 2.46 0.24 13.98
C LEU A 256 1.84 0.63 12.64
N THR A 257 0.69 0.08 12.36
CA THR A 257 -0.15 0.47 11.23
C THR A 257 -1.38 1.21 11.75
N PHE A 258 -1.81 2.25 11.06
CA PHE A 258 -2.89 3.11 11.53
C PHE A 258 -3.57 3.86 10.38
N VAL A 259 -4.76 4.35 10.66
CA VAL A 259 -5.53 5.20 9.75
C VAL A 259 -5.20 6.66 10.00
N ILE A 260 -5.05 7.41 8.93
CA ILE A 260 -4.87 8.86 8.91
C ILE A 260 -5.88 9.52 7.99
N LYS A 261 -6.11 10.83 8.21
CA LYS A 261 -6.92 11.65 7.32
C LYS A 261 -6.30 13.02 7.09
N SER A 262 -6.68 13.67 5.99
CA SER A 262 -6.21 15.02 5.64
C SER A 262 -7.29 15.79 4.88
N LYS A 263 -7.26 17.12 4.95
CA LYS A 263 -8.06 18.01 4.09
C LYS A 263 -7.27 18.51 2.88
N ASP A 264 -5.96 18.55 2.99
CA ASP A 264 -5.08 19.28 2.08
C ASP A 264 -3.97 18.43 1.44
N PHE A 265 -3.83 17.15 1.83
CA PHE A 265 -2.74 16.24 1.51
C PHE A 265 -1.37 16.64 2.11
N VAL A 266 -1.32 17.73 2.83
CA VAL A 266 -0.10 18.24 3.47
C VAL A 266 -0.04 17.82 4.93
N THR A 267 -1.12 18.10 5.69
CA THR A 267 -1.23 17.73 7.10
C THR A 267 -2.11 16.51 7.26
N TRP A 268 -1.53 15.43 7.78
CA TRP A 268 -2.20 14.16 8.02
C TRP A 268 -2.48 13.97 9.51
N GLU A 269 -3.74 13.78 9.85
CA GLU A 269 -4.21 13.61 11.22
C GLU A 269 -4.37 12.12 11.54
N TYR A 270 -3.85 11.70 12.69
CA TYR A 270 -4.09 10.36 13.21
C TYR A 270 -5.58 10.15 13.52
N VAL A 271 -6.12 9.03 13.08
CA VAL A 271 -7.52 8.65 13.35
C VAL A 271 -7.58 7.53 14.38
N SER A 272 -7.01 6.37 14.07
CA SER A 272 -7.01 5.20 14.93
C SER A 272 -6.03 4.13 14.42
N ALA A 273 -5.58 3.26 15.33
CA ALA A 273 -4.86 2.05 15.00
C ALA A 273 -5.70 0.82 15.38
N PRO A 274 -5.63 -0.28 14.63
CA PRO A 274 -6.26 -1.53 15.05
C PRO A 274 -5.75 -2.00 16.42
N ASP A 275 -6.61 -2.68 17.17
CA ASP A 275 -6.29 -3.18 18.53
C ASP A 275 -5.28 -4.34 18.55
N PHE A 276 -4.80 -4.76 17.40
CA PHE A 276 -3.81 -5.82 17.30
C PHE A 276 -2.45 -5.27 16.86
N VAL A 277 -1.39 -5.86 17.37
CA VAL A 277 -0.03 -5.56 16.95
C VAL A 277 0.42 -6.66 16.01
N ASN A 278 0.74 -6.28 14.81
CA ASN A 278 1.34 -7.16 13.84
C ASN A 278 2.83 -6.79 13.71
N LEU A 279 3.70 -7.66 14.21
CA LEU A 279 5.14 -7.42 14.17
C LEU A 279 5.77 -7.63 12.81
N SER A 280 5.08 -8.27 11.90
CA SER A 280 5.65 -8.62 10.62
C SER A 280 5.33 -7.62 9.52
N MET A 281 4.40 -6.70 9.79
CA MET A 281 3.86 -5.92 8.71
C MET A 281 3.57 -4.48 9.03
N TRP A 282 3.81 -3.70 8.02
CA TRP A 282 3.43 -2.31 7.92
C TRP A 282 2.48 -2.04 6.74
N GLU A 283 2.60 -2.78 5.64
CA GLU A 283 1.77 -2.56 4.45
C GLU A 283 0.30 -2.85 4.72
N ASN A 284 -0.54 -1.90 4.38
CA ASN A 284 -1.97 -1.96 4.57
C ASN A 284 -2.70 -1.34 3.37
N ALA A 285 -4.00 -1.54 3.31
CA ALA A 285 -4.89 -0.86 2.36
C ALA A 285 -6.08 -0.31 3.14
N THR A 286 -6.60 0.83 2.70
CA THR A 286 -7.68 1.54 3.38
C THR A 286 -8.71 2.03 2.40
N TYR A 287 -9.99 1.91 2.76
CA TYR A 287 -11.09 2.47 1.99
C TYR A 287 -12.17 3.03 2.92
N VAL A 288 -12.50 4.31 2.81
CA VAL A 288 -13.60 4.90 3.57
C VAL A 288 -14.90 4.82 2.75
N LEU A 289 -15.96 4.31 3.38
CA LEU A 289 -17.28 4.26 2.78
C LEU A 289 -18.35 4.56 3.86
N GLY A 290 -19.05 5.66 3.73
CA GLY A 290 -19.98 6.15 4.77
C GLY A 290 -19.24 6.38 6.10
N ASP A 291 -19.67 5.70 7.16
CA ASP A 291 -19.04 5.79 8.48
C ASP A 291 -18.03 4.67 8.77
N LYS A 292 -17.75 3.85 7.79
CA LYS A 292 -16.83 2.71 7.92
C LYS A 292 -15.51 2.97 7.20
N VAL A 293 -14.42 2.61 7.84
CA VAL A 293 -13.08 2.55 7.25
C VAL A 293 -12.67 1.10 7.15
N PHE A 294 -12.78 0.52 5.97
CA PHE A 294 -12.30 -0.83 5.68
C PHE A 294 -10.78 -0.81 5.63
N TYR A 295 -10.17 -1.78 6.27
CA TYR A 295 -8.74 -1.80 6.50
C TYR A 295 -8.18 -3.22 6.35
N PHE A 296 -7.24 -3.39 5.45
CA PHE A 296 -6.54 -4.64 5.24
C PHE A 296 -5.08 -4.51 5.65
N VAL A 297 -4.56 -5.49 6.38
CA VAL A 297 -3.16 -5.55 6.81
C VAL A 297 -2.52 -6.83 6.30
N ARG A 298 -1.45 -6.70 5.55
CA ARG A 298 -0.62 -7.81 5.10
C ARG A 298 0.10 -8.46 6.26
N GLN A 299 0.14 -9.80 6.27
CA GLN A 299 0.98 -10.60 7.16
C GLN A 299 2.21 -11.09 6.41
N TYR A 300 3.39 -10.92 6.99
CA TYR A 300 4.63 -11.28 6.30
C TYR A 300 4.93 -12.79 6.33
N ASP A 301 4.70 -13.41 7.48
CA ASP A 301 5.15 -14.78 7.74
C ASP A 301 4.05 -15.82 7.61
N CYS A 302 2.88 -15.44 7.19
CA CYS A 302 1.83 -16.36 6.87
C CYS A 302 1.12 -15.95 5.58
N ASN A 303 0.52 -16.92 4.92
CA ASN A 303 -0.15 -16.75 3.64
C ASN A 303 -1.52 -16.09 3.80
N GLN A 304 -1.63 -15.12 4.68
CA GLN A 304 -2.88 -14.51 5.08
C GLN A 304 -2.70 -13.03 5.30
N GLY A 305 -3.77 -12.28 5.08
CA GLY A 305 -3.89 -10.91 5.51
C GLY A 305 -5.10 -10.74 6.42
N PHE A 306 -5.19 -9.65 7.12
CA PHE A 306 -6.33 -9.33 7.97
C PHE A 306 -7.18 -8.23 7.37
N LEU A 307 -8.45 -8.53 7.17
CA LEU A 307 -9.47 -7.54 6.89
C LEU A 307 -10.17 -7.16 8.19
N THR A 308 -10.26 -5.88 8.49
CA THR A 308 -11.02 -5.33 9.62
C THR A 308 -11.73 -4.06 9.18
N CYS A 309 -12.54 -3.51 10.06
CA CYS A 309 -13.28 -2.29 9.82
C CYS A 309 -13.28 -1.40 11.06
N TYR A 310 -13.06 -0.11 10.88
CA TYR A 310 -13.21 0.89 11.92
C TYR A 310 -14.49 1.68 11.73
N ASP A 311 -15.37 1.65 12.73
CA ASP A 311 -16.56 2.49 12.76
C ASP A 311 -16.21 3.88 13.31
N LEU A 312 -16.33 4.89 12.46
CA LEU A 312 -16.00 6.29 12.79
C LEU A 312 -16.94 6.92 13.81
N LYS A 313 -18.20 6.46 13.89
CA LYS A 313 -19.17 6.94 14.88
C LYS A 313 -18.98 6.28 16.23
N LEU A 314 -18.86 4.95 16.24
CA LEU A 314 -18.68 4.17 17.46
C LEU A 314 -17.25 4.22 17.98
N LYS A 315 -16.31 4.67 17.14
CA LYS A 315 -14.85 4.70 17.41
C LYS A 315 -14.33 3.32 17.83
N LYS A 316 -14.73 2.28 17.11
CA LYS A 316 -14.45 0.91 17.45
C LYS A 316 -14.02 0.11 16.21
N TRP A 317 -13.01 -0.74 16.38
CA TRP A 317 -12.59 -1.73 15.41
C TRP A 317 -13.45 -2.99 15.50
N GLU A 318 -13.82 -3.53 14.35
CA GLU A 318 -14.40 -4.85 14.24
C GLU A 318 -13.33 -5.93 14.41
N LYS A 319 -13.74 -7.13 14.80
CA LYS A 319 -12.85 -8.28 14.91
C LYS A 319 -12.26 -8.59 13.53
N PRO A 320 -10.94 -8.76 13.40
CA PRO A 320 -10.31 -9.02 12.10
C PRO A 320 -10.72 -10.37 11.53
N PHE A 321 -10.92 -10.39 10.24
CA PHE A 321 -11.23 -11.55 9.42
C PHE A 321 -10.02 -11.91 8.56
N LEU A 322 -9.66 -13.19 8.54
CA LEU A 322 -8.51 -13.68 7.78
C LEU A 322 -8.83 -13.78 6.30
N ILE A 323 -8.05 -13.13 5.46
CA ILE A 323 -8.03 -13.33 4.02
C ILE A 323 -6.85 -14.23 3.68
N ARG A 324 -7.14 -15.39 3.17
CA ARG A 324 -6.14 -16.41 2.85
C ARG A 324 -5.42 -16.09 1.55
N ASP A 325 -4.18 -16.53 1.46
CA ASP A 325 -3.33 -16.34 0.28
C ASP A 325 -3.16 -14.87 -0.14
N ALA A 326 -3.39 -13.94 0.79
CA ALA A 326 -3.28 -12.53 0.54
C ALA A 326 -1.91 -12.02 0.97
N GLN A 327 -1.08 -11.75 -0.01
CA GLN A 327 0.29 -11.28 0.17
C GLN A 327 0.53 -9.97 -0.59
N SER A 328 1.69 -9.36 -0.34
CA SER A 328 2.06 -8.10 -0.95
C SER A 328 1.19 -6.92 -0.49
N ARG A 329 1.52 -5.73 -0.91
CA ARG A 329 0.65 -4.56 -0.75
C ARG A 329 -0.62 -4.81 -1.56
N SER A 330 -1.77 -4.60 -0.95
CA SER A 330 -3.08 -4.81 -1.55
C SER A 330 -3.77 -3.48 -1.81
N ASP A 331 -4.87 -3.51 -2.51
CA ASP A 331 -5.65 -2.32 -2.80
C ASP A 331 -7.15 -2.58 -2.72
N PHE A 332 -7.93 -1.53 -2.43
CA PHE A 332 -9.38 -1.59 -2.49
C PHE A 332 -9.90 -0.84 -3.71
N ILE A 333 -11.02 -1.33 -4.23
CA ILE A 333 -11.81 -0.60 -5.22
C ILE A 333 -13.30 -0.74 -4.94
N TYR A 334 -14.01 0.37 -5.04
CA TYR A 334 -15.46 0.39 -5.01
C TYR A 334 -15.96 0.55 -6.44
N TYR A 335 -16.67 -0.45 -6.91
CA TYR A 335 -17.15 -0.51 -8.28
C TYR A 335 -18.53 -1.16 -8.33
N GLN A 336 -19.46 -0.56 -9.06
CA GLN A 336 -20.85 -1.02 -9.20
C GLN A 336 -21.53 -1.39 -7.87
N ASN A 337 -21.44 -0.47 -6.90
CA ASN A 337 -22.03 -0.59 -5.57
C ASN A 337 -21.45 -1.74 -4.72
N GLN A 338 -20.28 -2.26 -5.07
CA GLN A 338 -19.60 -3.31 -4.32
C GLN A 338 -18.16 -2.92 -4.03
N LEU A 339 -17.69 -3.21 -2.81
CA LEU A 339 -16.31 -3.05 -2.41
C LEU A 339 -15.54 -4.36 -2.65
N TYR A 340 -14.40 -4.24 -3.31
CA TYR A 340 -13.49 -5.35 -3.56
C TYR A 340 -12.11 -5.06 -2.97
N LEU A 341 -11.48 -6.10 -2.40
CA LEU A 341 -10.08 -6.11 -2.03
C LEU A 341 -9.30 -6.88 -3.09
N ILE A 342 -8.25 -6.26 -3.59
CA ILE A 342 -7.38 -6.84 -4.60
C ILE A 342 -6.02 -7.13 -3.96
N HIS A 343 -5.54 -8.35 -4.12
CA HIS A 343 -4.28 -8.77 -3.53
C HIS A 343 -3.49 -9.68 -4.48
N ALA A 344 -2.19 -9.82 -4.24
CA ALA A 344 -1.40 -10.87 -4.86
C ALA A 344 -1.51 -12.15 -4.02
N PRO A 345 -1.62 -13.32 -4.64
CA PRO A 345 -1.38 -14.61 -3.98
C PRO A 345 0.05 -14.72 -3.43
N LEU A 346 0.31 -15.71 -2.58
CA LEU A 346 1.61 -15.93 -1.98
C LEU A 346 2.74 -16.04 -3.02
N ASP A 347 2.50 -16.82 -4.06
CA ASP A 347 3.47 -17.05 -5.13
C ASP A 347 3.64 -15.83 -6.05
N ARG A 348 2.77 -14.83 -5.89
CA ARG A 348 2.75 -13.60 -6.71
C ARG A 348 2.65 -13.86 -8.21
N ASP A 349 2.00 -14.96 -8.58
CA ASP A 349 1.79 -15.41 -9.94
C ASP A 349 0.38 -15.10 -10.47
N GLY A 350 -0.29 -14.17 -9.82
CA GLY A 350 -1.65 -13.82 -10.19
C GLY A 350 -2.26 -12.71 -9.34
N ILE A 351 -3.56 -12.54 -9.49
CA ILE A 351 -4.38 -11.59 -8.76
C ILE A 351 -5.51 -12.32 -8.03
N GLY A 352 -5.68 -12.02 -6.75
CA GLY A 352 -6.85 -12.43 -5.98
C GLY A 352 -7.82 -11.27 -5.79
N VAL A 353 -9.11 -11.56 -5.91
CA VAL A 353 -10.20 -10.61 -5.70
C VAL A 353 -11.12 -11.12 -4.61
N VAL A 354 -11.27 -10.33 -3.57
CA VAL A 354 -12.21 -10.59 -2.47
C VAL A 354 -13.38 -9.63 -2.59
N ARG A 355 -14.59 -10.16 -2.66
CA ARG A 355 -15.81 -9.39 -2.49
C ARG A 355 -15.99 -9.13 -0.99
N VAL A 356 -15.91 -7.86 -0.59
CA VAL A 356 -16.03 -7.47 0.81
C VAL A 356 -17.51 -7.33 1.16
N ASP A 357 -17.98 -8.08 2.15
CA ASP A 357 -19.30 -7.82 2.73
C ASP A 357 -19.22 -6.56 3.60
N MET A 358 -19.87 -5.50 3.16
CA MET A 358 -19.78 -4.19 3.79
C MET A 358 -20.58 -4.08 5.09
N ASP A 359 -21.50 -5.00 5.34
CA ASP A 359 -22.27 -5.07 6.58
C ASP A 359 -21.57 -5.92 7.64
N ASP A 360 -20.98 -7.06 7.20
CA ASP A 360 -20.30 -8.04 8.05
C ASP A 360 -19.08 -8.60 7.32
N ILE A 361 -17.90 -8.09 7.64
CA ILE A 361 -16.65 -8.47 6.97
C ILE A 361 -16.34 -9.96 7.07
N SER A 362 -16.90 -10.68 8.05
CA SER A 362 -16.70 -12.12 8.19
C SER A 362 -17.39 -12.96 7.11
N ARG A 363 -18.28 -12.35 6.36
CA ARG A 363 -18.95 -12.95 5.19
C ARG A 363 -18.27 -12.62 3.87
N SER A 364 -17.14 -11.91 3.92
CA SER A 364 -16.36 -11.62 2.71
C SER A 364 -15.82 -12.90 2.10
N GLU A 365 -15.77 -12.95 0.78
CA GLU A 365 -15.37 -14.15 0.05
C GLU A 365 -14.43 -13.85 -1.12
N THR A 366 -13.50 -14.76 -1.37
CA THR A 366 -12.68 -14.70 -2.59
C THR A 366 -13.54 -15.11 -3.78
N VAL A 367 -13.70 -14.22 -4.74
CA VAL A 367 -14.56 -14.41 -5.92
C VAL A 367 -13.78 -14.68 -7.20
N LEU A 368 -12.48 -14.39 -7.18
CA LEU A 368 -11.60 -14.59 -8.33
C LEU A 368 -10.17 -14.85 -7.86
N VAL A 369 -9.52 -15.80 -8.51
CA VAL A 369 -8.06 -15.88 -8.59
C VAL A 369 -7.67 -15.97 -10.06
N ALA A 370 -7.08 -14.91 -10.60
CA ALA A 370 -6.60 -14.90 -11.97
C ALA A 370 -5.12 -15.25 -11.99
N ARG A 371 -4.77 -16.34 -12.66
CA ARG A 371 -3.37 -16.73 -12.86
C ARG A 371 -2.75 -15.91 -13.97
N MET A 372 -1.51 -15.56 -13.79
CA MET A 372 -0.69 -14.81 -14.73
C MET A 372 0.58 -15.61 -15.03
N HIS A 373 1.16 -15.40 -16.20
CA HIS A 373 2.45 -16.00 -16.56
C HIS A 373 3.64 -15.13 -16.13
N GLU A 374 3.36 -14.09 -15.38
CA GLU A 374 4.36 -13.16 -14.85
C GLU A 374 4.07 -12.86 -13.38
N SER A 375 5.07 -12.40 -12.65
CA SER A 375 4.88 -12.01 -11.26
C SER A 375 4.04 -10.75 -11.13
N MET A 376 3.25 -10.66 -10.06
CA MET A 376 2.50 -9.45 -9.73
C MET A 376 2.89 -8.93 -8.35
N PHE A 377 3.33 -7.67 -8.31
CA PHE A 377 3.65 -6.95 -7.08
C PHE A 377 2.86 -5.65 -7.01
N TYR A 378 2.31 -5.38 -5.85
CA TYR A 378 1.72 -4.09 -5.49
C TYR A 378 0.66 -3.60 -6.49
N PRO A 379 -0.46 -4.34 -6.61
CA PRO A 379 -1.57 -3.90 -7.44
C PRO A 379 -2.14 -2.58 -6.93
N PHE A 380 -2.49 -1.71 -7.86
CA PHE A 380 -3.22 -0.49 -7.61
C PHE A 380 -4.32 -0.32 -8.65
N MET A 381 -5.53 -0.05 -8.22
CA MET A 381 -6.69 0.11 -9.10
C MET A 381 -7.29 1.49 -9.02
N ASP A 382 -7.80 1.95 -10.15
CA ASP A 382 -8.63 3.15 -10.23
C ASP A 382 -9.69 3.00 -11.32
N VAL A 383 -10.76 3.78 -11.20
CA VAL A 383 -11.85 3.82 -12.18
C VAL A 383 -11.67 5.04 -13.07
N TYR A 384 -11.77 4.84 -14.38
CA TYR A 384 -11.86 5.91 -15.36
C TYR A 384 -12.99 5.64 -16.36
N GLY A 385 -13.98 6.53 -16.40
CA GLY A 385 -15.25 6.23 -17.05
C GLY A 385 -15.94 5.04 -16.39
N ASP A 386 -16.36 4.07 -17.21
CA ASP A 386 -17.00 2.83 -16.75
C ASP A 386 -15.99 1.65 -16.65
N GLU A 387 -14.71 1.93 -16.77
CA GLU A 387 -13.66 0.91 -16.80
C GLU A 387 -12.79 0.94 -15.56
N VAL A 388 -12.42 -0.24 -15.07
CA VAL A 388 -11.43 -0.42 -14.04
C VAL A 388 -10.04 -0.57 -14.66
N TYR A 389 -9.09 0.16 -14.19
CA TYR A 389 -7.69 0.03 -14.57
C TYR A 389 -6.89 -0.52 -13.39
N LEU A 390 -5.95 -1.39 -13.69
CA LEU A 390 -5.04 -2.02 -12.75
C LEU A 390 -3.60 -1.72 -13.15
N SER A 391 -2.80 -1.19 -12.24
CA SER A 391 -1.35 -1.18 -12.39
C SER A 391 -0.69 -2.14 -11.42
N TYR A 392 0.41 -2.76 -11.84
CA TYR A 392 1.22 -3.65 -11.00
C TYR A 392 2.66 -3.72 -11.53
N THR A 393 3.56 -4.18 -10.69
CA THR A 393 4.96 -4.39 -11.05
C THR A 393 5.23 -5.85 -11.37
N VAL A 394 5.95 -6.10 -12.46
CA VAL A 394 6.42 -7.42 -12.89
C VAL A 394 7.91 -7.52 -12.62
N ASP A 395 8.34 -8.51 -11.82
CA ASP A 395 9.75 -8.82 -11.49
C ASP A 395 10.58 -7.61 -11.02
N ARG A 396 9.92 -6.55 -10.54
CA ARG A 396 10.53 -5.24 -10.28
C ARG A 396 11.27 -4.62 -11.49
N LYS A 397 10.92 -5.04 -12.71
CA LYS A 397 11.54 -4.59 -13.95
C LYS A 397 10.60 -3.85 -14.87
N HIS A 398 9.31 -4.17 -14.79
CA HIS A 398 8.29 -3.57 -15.62
C HIS A 398 7.12 -3.11 -14.77
N ILE A 399 6.46 -2.05 -15.20
CA ILE A 399 5.15 -1.67 -14.68
C ILE A 399 4.14 -1.92 -15.80
N ARG A 400 3.09 -2.64 -15.46
CA ARG A 400 1.92 -2.85 -16.32
C ARG A 400 0.81 -1.89 -15.93
N LEU A 401 0.09 -1.41 -16.90
CA LEU A 401 -1.22 -0.80 -16.72
C LEU A 401 -2.17 -1.50 -17.69
N THR A 402 -3.24 -2.05 -17.18
CA THR A 402 -4.20 -2.81 -17.99
C THR A 402 -5.63 -2.44 -17.63
N LYS A 403 -6.57 -2.60 -18.56
CA LYS A 403 -7.99 -2.60 -18.24
C LYS A 403 -8.35 -3.92 -17.61
N PHE A 404 -8.94 -3.87 -16.42
CA PHE A 404 -9.34 -5.05 -15.68
C PHE A 404 -10.86 -5.22 -15.68
N ARG A 405 -11.34 -6.20 -16.41
CA ARG A 405 -12.77 -6.48 -16.53
C ARG A 405 -13.26 -7.40 -15.43
N MET A 406 -13.32 -6.88 -14.21
CA MET A 406 -13.72 -7.63 -13.01
C MET A 406 -15.05 -8.37 -13.20
N LEU A 407 -16.05 -7.72 -13.80
CA LEU A 407 -17.40 -8.28 -13.92
C LEU A 407 -17.50 -9.52 -14.78
N ASN A 408 -16.63 -9.65 -15.77
CA ASN A 408 -16.64 -10.86 -16.63
C ASN A 408 -16.32 -12.14 -15.85
N TYR A 409 -15.83 -11.99 -14.61
CA TYR A 409 -15.42 -13.09 -13.75
C TYR A 409 -16.35 -13.29 -12.55
N VAL A 410 -16.95 -12.22 -12.03
CA VAL A 410 -17.75 -12.25 -10.80
C VAL A 410 -19.20 -12.68 -11.07
N GLU A 411 -19.71 -12.51 -12.29
CA GLU A 411 -21.09 -12.86 -12.68
C GLU A 411 -21.27 -14.30 -13.23
N LYS A 412 -20.21 -15.09 -13.25
CA LYS A 412 -20.26 -16.50 -13.65
C LYS A 412 -20.28 -17.41 -12.46
#